data_244721e1099d9c5bb7dc31ca22f664d2
#
_entry.id   244721e1099d9c5bb7dc31ca22f664d2
#
_cell.length_a   1.000
_cell.length_b   1.000
_cell.length_c   1.000
_cell.angle_alpha   90.00
_cell.angle_beta   90.00
_cell.angle_gamma   90.00
#
_symmetry.space_group_name_H-M   'P 1'
#
loop_
_entity.id
_entity.type
_entity.pdbx_description
1 polymer ?
#
loop_
_entity_poly.entity_id
_entity_poly.type
_entity_poly.pdbx_seq_one_letter_code
_entity_poly.pdbx_strand_id
1 'polypeptide(L)'
;MHHTKGWTRRHCTAALAWLGLLGVSVRAADINKPSAQASSADQAIKGASSSRTLLVLGDSLSAEYGLPRGSGWVTLLGQRLNQDRPGWQVVNASISGETTSGGRTRLPALLSKHHPRLVIIELGGNDALRGLSLPQTREHLEAMVQACRTANARVLLLGMQMPPNYGPDHATRFAALYQEVARKFQIGLVPFFLRAIADRPDISEWFQPDRIHPTVKSQPLMLDTVWPELKKLL
;
A
#
# COMPACT_ATOMS: atom_id res chain seq x y z
N MET A 1 27.04 -51.72 -5.13
CA MET A 1 27.65 -51.32 -6.41
C MET A 1 27.45 -49.81 -6.52
N HIS A 2 28.36 -49.05 -6.04
CA HIS A 2 29.47 -48.26 -6.61
C HIS A 2 29.06 -47.41 -7.83
N HIS A 3 29.02 -46.09 -7.73
CA HIS A 3 30.09 -45.25 -8.25
C HIS A 3 29.96 -43.79 -7.77
N THR A 4 30.97 -43.40 -7.02
CA THR A 4 31.38 -42.02 -6.73
C THR A 4 32.15 -41.44 -7.92
N LYS A 5 31.96 -40.16 -8.29
CA LYS A 5 32.97 -39.39 -9.01
C LYS A 5 33.10 -37.99 -8.43
N GLY A 6 34.26 -37.79 -7.79
CA GLY A 6 34.74 -36.49 -7.37
C GLY A 6 35.30 -35.67 -8.54
N TRP A 7 35.37 -34.38 -8.37
CA TRP A 7 36.12 -33.47 -9.23
C TRP A 7 37.12 -32.64 -8.44
N THR A 8 38.32 -32.72 -8.95
CA THR A 8 39.59 -32.24 -8.42
C THR A 8 39.81 -30.75 -8.72
N ARG A 9 40.47 -30.10 -7.78
CA ARG A 9 41.09 -28.77 -7.88
C ARG A 9 42.19 -28.75 -8.96
N ARG A 10 42.29 -27.64 -9.71
CA ARG A 10 43.53 -27.25 -10.37
C ARG A 10 43.90 -25.82 -10.05
N HIS A 11 45.03 -25.67 -9.42
CA HIS A 11 45.83 -24.44 -9.28
C HIS A 11 46.45 -24.08 -10.62
N CYS A 12 46.64 -22.81 -10.89
CA CYS A 12 47.75 -22.32 -11.70
C CYS A 12 48.22 -20.95 -11.19
N THR A 13 49.48 -20.91 -11.00
CA THR A 13 50.35 -19.89 -10.40
C THR A 13 50.83 -18.86 -11.42
N ALA A 14 51.00 -17.64 -10.93
CA ALA A 14 52.08 -16.66 -11.11
C ALA A 14 52.64 -16.31 -12.53
N ALA A 15 52.77 -15.02 -12.81
CA ALA A 15 53.99 -14.46 -13.42
C ALA A 15 54.13 -12.97 -13.07
N LEU A 16 55.35 -12.62 -12.71
CA LEU A 16 55.89 -11.36 -12.22
C LEU A 16 56.25 -10.37 -13.35
N ALA A 17 56.25 -9.11 -12.99
CA ALA A 17 57.16 -8.01 -13.31
C ALA A 17 57.26 -7.41 -14.73
N TRP A 18 57.13 -6.10 -14.78
CA TRP A 18 58.16 -5.21 -15.37
C TRP A 18 58.05 -3.78 -14.83
N LEU A 19 59.13 -3.27 -14.29
CA LEU A 19 59.38 -1.85 -13.93
C LEU A 19 59.57 -1.02 -15.21
N GLY A 20 58.98 0.15 -15.26
CA GLY A 20 59.27 1.21 -16.21
C GLY A 20 59.23 2.57 -15.52
N LEU A 21 60.41 3.05 -15.05
CA LEU A 21 60.58 4.44 -14.66
C LEU A 21 60.56 5.35 -15.89
N LEU A 22 59.66 6.30 -15.92
CA LEU A 22 59.82 7.50 -16.76
C LEU A 22 59.50 8.73 -15.89
N GLY A 23 60.52 9.53 -15.67
CA GLY A 23 60.46 10.80 -14.96
C GLY A 23 59.61 11.81 -15.75
N VAL A 24 58.72 12.49 -15.02
CA VAL A 24 58.02 13.68 -15.52
C VAL A 24 58.32 14.84 -14.58
N SER A 25 58.89 15.85 -15.16
CA SER A 25 59.27 17.12 -14.58
C SER A 25 58.09 17.83 -13.92
N VAL A 26 58.27 18.21 -12.67
CA VAL A 26 57.37 19.11 -11.93
C VAL A 26 57.56 20.52 -12.46
N ARG A 27 56.53 21.04 -13.08
CA ARG A 27 56.44 22.48 -13.40
C ARG A 27 55.51 23.11 -12.37
N ALA A 28 56.05 23.95 -11.53
CA ALA A 28 55.30 24.80 -10.62
C ALA A 28 54.41 25.77 -11.45
N ALA A 29 53.15 25.78 -11.20
CA ALA A 29 52.20 26.77 -11.73
C ALA A 29 51.25 27.22 -10.62
N ASP A 30 51.30 28.50 -10.37
CA ASP A 30 50.46 29.41 -9.65
C ASP A 30 49.24 28.90 -8.84
N ILE A 31 49.40 29.05 -7.54
CA ILE A 31 48.30 29.03 -6.56
C ILE A 31 47.77 30.48 -6.47
N ASN A 32 46.68 30.80 -7.18
CA ASN A 32 45.69 31.80 -6.74
C ASN A 32 44.56 31.96 -7.78
N LYS A 33 43.50 31.19 -7.62
CA LYS A 33 42.16 31.59 -8.08
C LYS A 33 41.12 30.84 -7.25
N PRO A 34 40.24 31.49 -6.48
CA PRO A 34 39.14 30.83 -5.85
C PRO A 34 38.12 30.51 -6.94
N SER A 35 38.01 29.23 -7.33
CA SER A 35 36.99 28.77 -8.23
C SER A 35 35.67 28.70 -7.49
N ALA A 36 34.72 29.52 -7.94
CA ALA A 36 33.31 29.48 -7.59
C ALA A 36 32.68 28.18 -8.05
N GLN A 37 32.75 27.16 -7.21
CA GLN A 37 32.05 25.85 -7.41
C GLN A 37 31.28 25.39 -6.16
N ALA A 38 30.81 26.33 -5.32
CA ALA A 38 30.01 26.03 -4.14
C ALA A 38 28.50 26.34 -4.31
N SER A 39 27.96 26.44 -5.55
CA SER A 39 26.56 26.83 -5.73
C SER A 39 25.66 25.75 -6.37
N SER A 40 26.19 24.60 -6.78
CA SER A 40 25.37 23.53 -7.39
C SER A 40 24.88 22.44 -6.42
N ALA A 41 25.50 22.32 -5.24
CA ALA A 41 25.07 21.36 -4.23
C ALA A 41 23.89 21.88 -3.38
N ASP A 42 23.79 23.19 -3.20
CA ASP A 42 22.72 23.80 -2.37
C ASP A 42 21.40 24.00 -3.11
N GLN A 43 21.40 23.95 -4.46
CA GLN A 43 20.18 23.99 -5.28
C GLN A 43 19.53 22.61 -5.47
N ALA A 44 20.27 21.51 -5.30
CA ALA A 44 19.73 20.15 -5.39
C ALA A 44 18.90 19.76 -4.17
N ILE A 45 19.02 20.43 -3.04
CA ILE A 45 18.29 20.12 -1.79
C ILE A 45 16.93 20.83 -1.70
N LYS A 46 16.69 21.86 -2.49
CA LYS A 46 15.41 22.62 -2.47
C LYS A 46 14.29 22.06 -3.37
N GLY A 47 14.53 21.00 -4.12
CA GLY A 47 13.56 20.43 -5.08
C GLY A 47 12.97 19.06 -4.71
N ALA A 48 13.41 18.42 -3.64
CA ALA A 48 12.79 17.19 -3.16
C ALA A 48 11.53 17.54 -2.35
N SER A 49 10.44 17.87 -3.02
CA SER A 49 9.09 17.73 -2.46
C SER A 49 9.00 16.28 -1.97
N SER A 50 9.10 16.06 -0.65
CA SER A 50 8.98 14.73 -0.07
C SER A 50 7.59 14.21 -0.44
N SER A 51 7.51 13.37 -1.47
CA SER A 51 6.27 12.76 -1.91
C SER A 51 5.65 12.01 -0.74
N ARG A 52 4.40 12.36 -0.42
CA ARG A 52 3.67 11.70 0.66
C ARG A 52 3.02 10.45 0.09
N THR A 53 3.38 9.29 0.61
CA THR A 53 2.78 8.03 0.16
C THR A 53 1.50 7.74 0.93
N LEU A 54 0.43 7.43 0.19
CA LEU A 54 -0.80 6.81 0.65
C LEU A 54 -0.79 5.36 0.16
N LEU A 55 -0.81 4.42 1.09
CA LEU A 55 -0.86 2.98 0.80
C LEU A 55 -2.31 2.49 0.95
N VAL A 56 -2.80 1.74 -0.04
CA VAL A 56 -4.07 1.02 0.06
C VAL A 56 -3.76 -0.47 0.20
N LEU A 57 -4.17 -1.05 1.32
CA LEU A 57 -4.11 -2.47 1.62
C LEU A 57 -5.54 -3.01 1.62
N GLY A 58 -5.93 -3.66 0.55
CA GLY A 58 -7.30 -4.14 0.35
C GLY A 58 -7.37 -5.49 -0.36
N ASP A 59 -8.57 -5.86 -0.67
CA ASP A 59 -8.88 -7.10 -1.39
C ASP A 59 -9.33 -6.84 -2.84
N SER A 60 -10.25 -7.67 -3.36
CA SER A 60 -10.77 -7.56 -4.74
C SER A 60 -11.51 -6.25 -5.02
N LEU A 61 -12.11 -5.62 -4.00
CA LEU A 61 -12.83 -4.35 -4.15
C LEU A 61 -11.89 -3.19 -4.47
N SER A 62 -10.63 -3.30 -4.07
CA SER A 62 -9.59 -2.31 -4.32
C SER A 62 -8.58 -2.74 -5.41
N ALA A 63 -8.54 -4.04 -5.76
CA ALA A 63 -7.60 -4.61 -6.75
C ALA A 63 -8.14 -4.62 -8.20
N GLU A 64 -9.21 -3.91 -8.48
CA GLU A 64 -9.86 -3.83 -9.81
C GLU A 64 -10.33 -5.19 -10.36
N TYR A 65 -10.78 -6.10 -9.47
CA TYR A 65 -11.27 -7.41 -9.90
C TYR A 65 -12.45 -7.29 -10.88
N GLY A 66 -12.31 -7.92 -12.05
CA GLY A 66 -13.34 -7.91 -13.10
C GLY A 66 -13.51 -6.55 -13.80
N LEU A 67 -12.63 -5.58 -13.54
CA LEU A 67 -12.68 -4.24 -14.13
C LEU A 67 -11.57 -4.03 -15.16
N PRO A 68 -11.75 -3.15 -16.15
CA PRO A 68 -10.65 -2.66 -16.95
C PRO A 68 -9.58 -2.01 -16.06
N ARG A 69 -8.31 -2.26 -16.35
CA ARG A 69 -7.21 -1.68 -15.59
C ARG A 69 -7.28 -0.14 -15.60
N GLY A 70 -7.12 0.45 -14.43
CA GLY A 70 -7.13 1.91 -14.28
C GLY A 70 -8.53 2.50 -14.07
N SER A 71 -9.59 1.69 -13.96
CA SER A 71 -10.96 2.15 -13.74
C SER A 71 -11.44 2.00 -12.29
N GLY A 72 -10.64 1.45 -11.40
CA GLY A 72 -11.00 1.25 -10.01
C GLY A 72 -10.90 2.52 -9.16
N TRP A 73 -11.61 2.54 -8.03
CA TRP A 73 -11.67 3.68 -7.12
C TRP A 73 -10.30 4.15 -6.61
N VAL A 74 -9.32 3.24 -6.47
CA VAL A 74 -7.95 3.59 -6.03
C VAL A 74 -7.22 4.38 -7.12
N THR A 75 -7.41 4.05 -8.39
CA THR A 75 -6.88 4.84 -9.50
C THR A 75 -7.53 6.23 -9.55
N LEU A 76 -8.86 6.29 -9.41
CA LEU A 76 -9.60 7.56 -9.33
C LEU A 76 -9.16 8.40 -8.14
N LEU A 77 -8.86 7.77 -6.99
CA LEU A 77 -8.28 8.45 -5.83
C LEU A 77 -6.94 9.10 -6.16
N GLY A 78 -6.06 8.39 -6.86
CA GLY A 78 -4.77 8.93 -7.31
C GLY A 78 -4.95 10.16 -8.21
N GLN A 79 -5.88 10.11 -9.16
CA GLN A 79 -6.21 11.22 -10.04
C GLN A 79 -6.75 12.43 -9.25
N ARG A 80 -7.67 12.21 -8.32
CA ARG A 80 -8.23 13.26 -7.47
C ARG A 80 -7.18 13.89 -6.56
N LEU A 81 -6.30 13.11 -5.96
CA LEU A 81 -5.21 13.61 -5.13
C LEU A 81 -4.21 14.45 -5.94
N ASN A 82 -3.90 14.06 -7.17
CA ASN A 82 -3.03 14.86 -8.04
C ASN A 82 -3.63 16.25 -8.35
N GLN A 83 -4.95 16.35 -8.45
CA GLN A 83 -5.65 17.60 -8.70
C GLN A 83 -5.81 18.44 -7.43
N ASP A 84 -6.36 17.85 -6.35
CA ASP A 84 -6.79 18.56 -5.16
C ASP A 84 -5.68 18.74 -4.11
N ARG A 85 -4.69 17.84 -4.09
CA ARG A 85 -3.64 17.74 -3.06
C ARG A 85 -2.31 17.28 -3.66
N PRO A 86 -1.69 18.04 -4.55
CA PRO A 86 -0.46 17.63 -5.23
C PRO A 86 0.65 17.24 -4.23
N GLY A 87 1.50 16.29 -4.63
CA GLY A 87 2.55 15.74 -3.79
C GLY A 87 2.16 14.46 -3.02
N TRP A 88 0.95 13.92 -3.21
CA TRP A 88 0.59 12.59 -2.75
C TRP A 88 0.79 11.55 -3.86
N GLN A 89 1.39 10.42 -3.50
CA GLN A 89 1.52 9.24 -4.36
C GLN A 89 0.67 8.11 -3.78
N VAL A 90 -0.20 7.52 -4.58
CA VAL A 90 -1.01 6.36 -4.17
C VAL A 90 -0.32 5.08 -4.59
N VAL A 91 -0.12 4.18 -3.62
CA VAL A 91 0.38 2.81 -3.85
C VAL A 91 -0.77 1.85 -3.55
N ASN A 92 -1.25 1.17 -4.58
CA ASN A 92 -2.25 0.11 -4.42
C ASN A 92 -1.54 -1.24 -4.19
N ALA A 93 -1.63 -1.77 -2.98
CA ALA A 93 -1.09 -3.07 -2.60
C ALA A 93 -2.20 -4.11 -2.35
N SER A 94 -3.39 -3.89 -2.91
CA SER A 94 -4.54 -4.78 -2.76
C SER A 94 -4.37 -6.07 -3.57
N ILE A 95 -4.87 -7.18 -3.03
CA ILE A 95 -4.83 -8.50 -3.67
C ILE A 95 -6.23 -9.13 -3.60
N SER A 96 -6.78 -9.53 -4.75
CA SER A 96 -8.08 -10.20 -4.80
C SER A 96 -8.12 -11.46 -3.92
N GLY A 97 -9.18 -11.59 -3.11
CA GLY A 97 -9.35 -12.70 -2.18
C GLY A 97 -8.56 -12.59 -0.88
N GLU A 98 -7.88 -11.48 -0.64
CA GLU A 98 -7.10 -11.26 0.58
C GLU A 98 -7.97 -11.26 1.84
N THR A 99 -7.46 -11.87 2.90
CA THR A 99 -8.06 -11.87 4.24
C THR A 99 -7.31 -10.92 5.17
N THR A 100 -7.88 -10.64 6.33
CA THR A 100 -7.18 -9.86 7.36
C THR A 100 -5.89 -10.53 7.83
N SER A 101 -5.82 -11.86 7.85
CA SER A 101 -4.60 -12.62 8.17
C SER A 101 -3.48 -12.40 7.13
N GLY A 102 -3.82 -12.46 5.84
CA GLY A 102 -2.85 -12.22 4.77
C GLY A 102 -2.37 -10.77 4.76
N GLY A 103 -3.30 -9.81 4.90
CA GLY A 103 -2.96 -8.39 5.04
C GLY A 103 -2.02 -8.12 6.21
N ARG A 104 -2.30 -8.68 7.40
CA ARG A 104 -1.43 -8.60 8.58
C ARG A 104 -0.02 -9.10 8.29
N THR A 105 0.10 -10.20 7.55
CA THR A 105 1.39 -10.81 7.21
C THR A 105 2.22 -9.94 6.26
N ARG A 106 1.57 -9.31 5.26
CA ARG A 106 2.26 -8.52 4.23
C ARG A 106 2.58 -7.08 4.66
N LEU A 107 1.76 -6.51 5.53
CA LEU A 107 1.82 -5.09 5.89
C LEU A 107 3.21 -4.63 6.38
N PRO A 108 3.95 -5.35 7.25
CA PRO A 108 5.26 -4.88 7.71
C PRO A 108 6.25 -4.62 6.57
N ALA A 109 6.31 -5.49 5.57
CA ALA A 109 7.17 -5.32 4.41
C ALA A 109 6.76 -4.10 3.55
N LEU A 110 5.44 -3.86 3.41
CA LEU A 110 4.90 -2.71 2.69
C LEU A 110 5.21 -1.39 3.41
N LEU A 111 5.07 -1.35 4.74
CA LEU A 111 5.42 -0.19 5.55
C LEU A 111 6.90 0.17 5.43
N SER A 112 7.77 -0.85 5.53
CA SER A 112 9.22 -0.68 5.37
C SER A 112 9.61 -0.22 3.96
N LYS A 113 8.95 -0.72 2.93
CA LYS A 113 9.25 -0.39 1.53
C LYS A 113 8.79 1.00 1.12
N HIS A 114 7.59 1.39 1.54
CA HIS A 114 6.91 2.56 1.00
C HIS A 114 6.88 3.75 1.95
N HIS A 115 7.21 3.56 3.23
CA HIS A 115 7.18 4.58 4.28
C HIS A 115 5.92 5.47 4.21
N PRO A 116 4.70 4.88 4.19
CA PRO A 116 3.49 5.65 3.93
C PRO A 116 3.20 6.61 5.07
N ARG A 117 2.69 7.79 4.73
CA ARG A 117 2.11 8.75 5.69
C ARG A 117 0.71 8.37 6.10
N LEU A 118 0.01 7.64 5.25
CA LEU A 118 -1.37 7.21 5.44
C LEU A 118 -1.57 5.83 4.84
N VAL A 119 -2.26 4.97 5.57
CA VAL A 119 -2.67 3.63 5.11
C VAL A 119 -4.18 3.54 5.14
N ILE A 120 -4.78 3.16 4.03
CA ILE A 120 -6.18 2.72 3.96
C ILE A 120 -6.18 1.20 4.09
N ILE A 121 -6.93 0.67 5.08
CA ILE A 121 -7.15 -0.76 5.27
C ILE A 121 -8.58 -1.09 4.85
N GLU A 122 -8.73 -1.89 3.79
CA GLU A 122 -10.01 -2.34 3.23
C GLU A 122 -9.97 -3.87 3.18
N LEU A 123 -10.20 -4.53 4.32
CA LEU A 123 -10.13 -5.99 4.50
C LEU A 123 -11.18 -6.46 5.49
N GLY A 124 -11.49 -7.75 5.44
CA GLY A 124 -12.44 -8.43 6.32
C GLY A 124 -13.65 -8.98 5.60
N GLY A 125 -13.96 -8.50 4.39
CA GLY A 125 -15.03 -9.05 3.56
C GLY A 125 -14.81 -10.53 3.28
N ASN A 126 -13.61 -10.93 2.89
CA ASN A 126 -13.27 -12.34 2.65
C ASN A 126 -13.26 -13.19 3.91
N ASP A 127 -12.91 -12.62 5.08
CA ASP A 127 -13.04 -13.32 6.36
C ASP A 127 -14.48 -13.68 6.63
N ALA A 128 -15.39 -12.71 6.44
CA ALA A 128 -16.83 -12.92 6.63
C ALA A 128 -17.41 -13.93 5.64
N LEU A 129 -17.13 -13.80 4.34
CA LEU A 129 -17.62 -14.68 3.30
C LEU A 129 -17.16 -16.14 3.50
N ARG A 130 -16.01 -16.35 4.10
CA ARG A 130 -15.44 -17.68 4.41
C ARG A 130 -15.83 -18.19 5.81
N GLY A 131 -16.63 -17.46 6.55
CA GLY A 131 -17.04 -17.84 7.90
C GLY A 131 -15.89 -17.87 8.91
N LEU A 132 -14.85 -17.03 8.73
CA LEU A 132 -13.73 -16.97 9.66
C LEU A 132 -14.15 -16.31 10.97
N SER A 133 -13.38 -16.56 12.02
CA SER A 133 -13.66 -16.08 13.39
C SER A 133 -13.63 -14.55 13.47
N LEU A 134 -14.73 -13.92 13.87
CA LEU A 134 -14.79 -12.46 14.11
C LEU A 134 -13.77 -11.98 15.17
N PRO A 135 -13.52 -12.67 16.28
CA PRO A 135 -12.44 -12.32 17.19
C PRO A 135 -11.06 -12.29 16.53
N GLN A 136 -10.75 -13.25 15.67
CA GLN A 136 -9.48 -13.28 14.92
C GLN A 136 -9.41 -12.15 13.88
N THR A 137 -10.49 -11.91 13.14
CA THR A 137 -10.59 -10.79 12.20
C THR A 137 -10.29 -9.46 12.91
N ARG A 138 -10.87 -9.24 14.10
CA ARG A 138 -10.60 -8.06 14.93
C ARG A 138 -9.15 -7.99 15.35
N GLU A 139 -8.58 -9.08 15.88
CA GLU A 139 -7.18 -9.13 16.29
C GLU A 139 -6.23 -8.78 15.16
N HIS A 140 -6.50 -9.28 13.94
CA HIS A 140 -5.69 -8.96 12.77
C HIS A 140 -5.78 -7.48 12.38
N LEU A 141 -6.99 -6.90 12.38
CA LEU A 141 -7.18 -5.47 12.11
C LEU A 141 -6.46 -4.61 13.16
N GLU A 142 -6.61 -4.93 14.44
CA GLU A 142 -5.91 -4.25 15.53
C GLU A 142 -4.39 -4.31 15.37
N ALA A 143 -3.85 -5.48 15.04
CA ALA A 143 -2.43 -5.66 14.80
C ALA A 143 -1.92 -4.82 13.61
N MET A 144 -2.70 -4.75 12.52
CA MET A 144 -2.36 -3.91 11.37
C MET A 144 -2.38 -2.42 11.72
N VAL A 145 -3.40 -1.95 12.47
CA VAL A 145 -3.45 -0.56 12.94
C VAL A 145 -2.25 -0.25 13.83
N GLN A 146 -1.91 -1.15 14.75
CA GLN A 146 -0.74 -0.96 15.62
C GLN A 146 0.56 -0.90 14.83
N ALA A 147 0.75 -1.75 13.81
CA ALA A 147 1.92 -1.71 12.93
C ALA A 147 2.03 -0.38 12.18
N CYS A 148 0.91 0.14 11.65
CA CYS A 148 0.88 1.46 11.02
C CYS A 148 1.28 2.57 11.99
N ARG A 149 0.76 2.56 13.22
CA ARG A 149 1.12 3.56 14.26
C ARG A 149 2.60 3.51 14.60
N THR A 150 3.16 2.32 14.76
CA THR A 150 4.60 2.14 15.01
C THR A 150 5.45 2.70 13.86
N ALA A 151 4.94 2.62 12.63
CA ALA A 151 5.56 3.22 11.44
C ALA A 151 5.23 4.72 11.25
N ASN A 152 4.59 5.39 12.23
CA ASN A 152 4.12 6.78 12.15
C ASN A 152 3.16 7.05 10.98
N ALA A 153 2.43 6.05 10.51
CA ALA A 153 1.41 6.19 9.49
C ALA A 153 0.01 6.39 10.13
N ARG A 154 -0.75 7.37 9.61
CA ARG A 154 -2.17 7.50 9.92
C ARG A 154 -2.96 6.35 9.29
N VAL A 155 -4.12 6.02 9.84
CA VAL A 155 -4.95 4.93 9.32
C VAL A 155 -6.36 5.42 9.03
N LEU A 156 -6.89 5.02 7.87
CA LEU A 156 -8.31 5.04 7.56
C LEU A 156 -8.78 3.59 7.37
N LEU A 157 -9.72 3.16 8.20
CA LEU A 157 -10.31 1.84 8.11
C LEU A 157 -11.62 1.93 7.29
N LEU A 158 -11.76 1.05 6.30
CA LEU A 158 -13.00 0.92 5.53
C LEU A 158 -13.78 -0.28 6.06
N GLY A 159 -14.92 0.01 6.70
CA GLY A 159 -15.80 -1.01 7.26
C GLY A 159 -16.65 -1.68 6.18
N MET A 160 -17.04 -2.92 6.45
CA MET A 160 -17.90 -3.73 5.61
C MET A 160 -19.14 -4.18 6.34
N GLN A 161 -20.18 -4.54 5.59
CA GLN A 161 -21.37 -5.17 6.10
C GLN A 161 -21.60 -6.50 5.39
N MET A 162 -22.16 -7.45 6.09
CA MET A 162 -22.58 -8.74 5.51
C MET A 162 -24.00 -8.64 4.96
N PRO A 163 -24.31 -9.36 3.86
CA PRO A 163 -25.69 -9.52 3.43
C PRO A 163 -26.57 -10.14 4.53
N PRO A 164 -27.89 -9.81 4.57
CA PRO A 164 -28.79 -10.25 5.63
C PRO A 164 -28.92 -11.77 5.79
N ASN A 165 -28.67 -12.53 4.73
CA ASN A 165 -28.74 -13.98 4.71
C ASN A 165 -27.67 -14.71 5.54
N TYR A 166 -26.67 -13.98 6.08
CA TYR A 166 -25.66 -14.54 6.99
C TYR A 166 -26.09 -14.54 8.47
N GLY A 167 -27.32 -14.15 8.75
CA GLY A 167 -27.88 -14.04 10.10
C GLY A 167 -27.67 -12.66 10.72
N PRO A 168 -28.74 -12.06 11.30
CA PRO A 168 -28.73 -10.67 11.77
C PRO A 168 -27.71 -10.42 12.86
N ASP A 169 -27.58 -11.33 13.83
CA ASP A 169 -26.62 -11.17 14.94
C ASP A 169 -25.17 -11.19 14.47
N HIS A 170 -24.86 -12.09 13.53
CA HIS A 170 -23.51 -12.19 12.96
C HIS A 170 -23.18 -10.95 12.12
N ALA A 171 -24.11 -10.50 11.27
CA ALA A 171 -23.95 -9.30 10.48
C ALA A 171 -23.76 -8.06 11.35
N THR A 172 -24.54 -7.92 12.42
CA THR A 172 -24.40 -6.81 13.37
C THR A 172 -23.05 -6.81 14.07
N ARG A 173 -22.61 -7.97 14.58
CA ARG A 173 -21.28 -8.09 15.22
C ARG A 173 -20.14 -7.83 14.25
N PHE A 174 -20.26 -8.28 13.01
CA PHE A 174 -19.24 -8.01 11.99
C PHE A 174 -19.13 -6.51 11.69
N ALA A 175 -20.24 -5.82 11.48
CA ALA A 175 -20.23 -4.37 11.25
C ALA A 175 -19.71 -3.57 12.47
N ALA A 176 -20.06 -4.00 13.68
CA ALA A 176 -19.62 -3.36 14.94
C ALA A 176 -18.10 -3.48 15.14
N LEU A 177 -17.48 -4.55 14.66
CA LEU A 177 -16.05 -4.81 14.81
C LEU A 177 -15.18 -3.64 14.31
N TYR A 178 -15.51 -3.07 13.14
CA TYR A 178 -14.77 -1.94 12.59
C TYR A 178 -14.90 -0.68 13.45
N GLN A 179 -16.09 -0.45 14.00
CA GLN A 179 -16.33 0.67 14.91
C GLN A 179 -15.56 0.50 16.24
N GLU A 180 -15.50 -0.72 16.77
CA GLU A 180 -14.75 -1.04 17.98
C GLU A 180 -13.25 -0.79 17.78
N VAL A 181 -12.67 -1.29 16.68
CA VAL A 181 -11.27 -1.07 16.32
C VAL A 181 -10.98 0.42 16.12
N ALA A 182 -11.81 1.13 15.35
CA ALA A 182 -11.60 2.55 15.10
C ALA A 182 -11.65 3.39 16.36
N ARG A 183 -12.59 3.09 17.27
CA ARG A 183 -12.75 3.77 18.56
C ARG A 183 -11.57 3.47 19.48
N LYS A 184 -11.15 2.20 19.59
CA LYS A 184 -10.02 1.78 20.43
C LYS A 184 -8.72 2.49 20.06
N PHE A 185 -8.46 2.65 18.79
CA PHE A 185 -7.23 3.26 18.28
C PHE A 185 -7.37 4.73 17.89
N GLN A 186 -8.57 5.32 18.00
CA GLN A 186 -8.86 6.70 17.60
C GLN A 186 -8.41 7.01 16.16
N ILE A 187 -8.76 6.12 15.22
CA ILE A 187 -8.43 6.23 13.80
C ILE A 187 -9.65 6.63 12.96
N GLY A 188 -9.40 7.06 11.73
CA GLY A 188 -10.45 7.33 10.75
C GLY A 188 -11.24 6.06 10.39
N LEU A 189 -12.55 6.20 10.20
CA LEU A 189 -13.44 5.10 9.82
C LEU A 189 -14.45 5.56 8.76
N VAL A 190 -14.56 4.81 7.69
CA VAL A 190 -15.75 4.77 6.85
C VAL A 190 -16.59 3.58 7.32
N PRO A 191 -17.75 3.77 7.97
CA PRO A 191 -18.48 2.68 8.61
C PRO A 191 -18.96 1.58 7.65
N PHE A 192 -19.31 1.97 6.41
CA PHE A 192 -19.69 1.04 5.36
C PHE A 192 -19.20 1.53 3.99
N PHE A 193 -18.22 0.85 3.45
CA PHE A 193 -17.54 1.25 2.21
C PHE A 193 -18.46 1.24 0.98
N LEU A 194 -19.38 0.27 0.89
CA LEU A 194 -20.29 0.12 -0.25
C LEU A 194 -21.62 0.88 -0.08
N ARG A 195 -21.77 1.72 0.94
CA ARG A 195 -23.04 2.38 1.27
C ARG A 195 -23.70 3.10 0.09
N ALA A 196 -22.91 3.76 -0.75
CA ALA A 196 -23.47 4.54 -1.87
C ALA A 196 -24.10 3.69 -2.97
N ILE A 197 -23.84 2.36 -2.97
CA ILE A 197 -24.30 1.43 -4.02
C ILE A 197 -25.14 0.27 -3.49
N ALA A 198 -25.02 -0.11 -2.20
CA ALA A 198 -25.63 -1.31 -1.65
C ALA A 198 -27.16 -1.27 -1.63
N ASP A 199 -27.77 -0.11 -1.37
CA ASP A 199 -29.21 0.06 -1.23
C ASP A 199 -29.87 0.64 -2.50
N ARG A 200 -29.15 0.64 -3.63
CA ARG A 200 -29.70 1.16 -4.89
C ARG A 200 -30.63 0.15 -5.55
N PRO A 201 -31.72 0.61 -6.19
CA PRO A 201 -32.47 -0.24 -7.11
C PRO A 201 -31.56 -0.69 -8.26
N ASP A 202 -31.93 -1.73 -8.97
CA ASP A 202 -31.21 -2.26 -10.14
C ASP A 202 -29.76 -2.67 -9.82
N ILE A 203 -29.64 -3.58 -8.86
CA ILE A 203 -28.34 -4.07 -8.36
C ILE A 203 -27.37 -4.49 -9.47
N SER A 204 -27.88 -4.94 -10.62
CA SER A 204 -27.09 -5.33 -11.80
C SER A 204 -26.36 -4.14 -12.47
N GLU A 205 -26.76 -2.90 -12.23
CA GLU A 205 -26.03 -1.74 -12.70
C GLU A 205 -24.79 -1.44 -11.84
N TRP A 206 -24.88 -1.77 -10.55
CA TRP A 206 -23.88 -1.40 -9.54
C TRP A 206 -22.94 -2.55 -9.20
N PHE A 207 -23.39 -3.79 -9.36
CA PHE A 207 -22.61 -4.98 -9.08
C PHE A 207 -22.47 -5.87 -10.33
N GLN A 208 -21.37 -6.57 -10.41
CA GLN A 208 -21.12 -7.60 -11.42
C GLN A 208 -22.10 -8.76 -11.24
N PRO A 209 -22.20 -9.72 -12.19
CA PRO A 209 -23.15 -10.84 -12.10
C PRO A 209 -23.04 -11.66 -10.82
N ASP A 210 -21.89 -11.66 -10.15
CA ASP A 210 -21.67 -12.33 -8.86
C ASP A 210 -22.33 -11.62 -7.67
N ARG A 211 -22.84 -10.39 -7.84
CA ARG A 211 -23.49 -9.55 -6.82
C ARG A 211 -22.62 -9.23 -5.61
N ILE A 212 -21.30 -9.39 -5.75
CA ILE A 212 -20.29 -9.12 -4.72
C ILE A 212 -19.41 -7.96 -5.17
N HIS A 213 -18.93 -8.02 -6.41
CA HIS A 213 -17.97 -7.04 -6.92
C HIS A 213 -18.66 -5.88 -7.64
N PRO A 214 -18.32 -4.63 -7.29
CA PRO A 214 -18.89 -3.46 -7.94
C PRO A 214 -18.48 -3.35 -9.42
N THR A 215 -19.35 -2.73 -10.24
CA THR A 215 -19.06 -2.42 -11.64
C THR A 215 -18.17 -1.18 -11.76
N VAL A 216 -17.71 -0.86 -12.99
CA VAL A 216 -17.01 0.40 -13.30
C VAL A 216 -17.85 1.62 -12.90
N LYS A 217 -19.16 1.59 -13.13
CA LYS A 217 -20.11 2.66 -12.79
C LYS A 217 -20.12 2.99 -11.29
N SER A 218 -19.82 2.02 -10.46
CA SER A 218 -19.80 2.14 -8.99
C SER A 218 -18.56 2.82 -8.45
N GLN A 219 -17.43 2.77 -9.17
CA GLN A 219 -16.12 3.17 -8.63
C GLN A 219 -16.05 4.64 -8.20
N PRO A 220 -16.63 5.61 -8.94
CA PRO A 220 -16.68 7.00 -8.48
C PRO A 220 -17.46 7.17 -7.17
N LEU A 221 -18.60 6.44 -7.00
CA LEU A 221 -19.43 6.51 -5.79
C LEU A 221 -18.73 5.90 -4.58
N MET A 222 -17.94 4.84 -4.80
CA MET A 222 -17.08 4.26 -3.76
C MET A 222 -16.03 5.26 -3.31
N LEU A 223 -15.36 5.95 -4.23
CA LEU A 223 -14.43 7.03 -3.89
C LEU A 223 -15.13 8.16 -3.12
N ASP A 224 -16.32 8.58 -3.56
CA ASP A 224 -17.08 9.64 -2.88
C ASP A 224 -17.50 9.23 -1.47
N THR A 225 -17.70 7.93 -1.21
CA THR A 225 -17.94 7.40 0.14
C THR A 225 -16.69 7.52 1.04
N VAL A 226 -15.51 7.30 0.48
CA VAL A 226 -14.22 7.35 1.21
C VAL A 226 -13.72 8.78 1.42
N TRP A 227 -13.93 9.65 0.45
CA TRP A 227 -13.31 10.97 0.36
C TRP A 227 -13.53 11.89 1.58
N PRO A 228 -14.74 12.00 2.17
CA PRO A 228 -14.98 12.89 3.31
C PRO A 228 -14.10 12.55 4.53
N GLU A 229 -13.95 11.26 4.84
CA GLU A 229 -13.13 10.81 5.96
C GLU A 229 -11.64 10.87 5.64
N LEU A 230 -11.26 10.50 4.42
CA LEU A 230 -9.88 10.59 3.96
C LEU A 230 -9.35 12.02 4.00
N LYS A 231 -10.15 12.99 3.54
CA LYS A 231 -9.76 14.41 3.51
C LYS A 231 -9.38 14.98 4.88
N LYS A 232 -9.94 14.45 5.97
CA LYS A 232 -9.60 14.83 7.34
C LYS A 232 -8.20 14.37 7.76
N LEU A 233 -7.66 13.37 7.05
CA LEU A 233 -6.37 12.74 7.33
C LEU A 233 -5.25 13.19 6.38
N LEU A 234 -5.53 13.96 5.33
CA LEU A 234 -4.54 14.50 4.40
C LEU A 234 -3.95 15.82 4.93
#